data_53efe1f188279971aeb0025a19a11c2f
#
_entry.id   53efe1f188279971aeb0025a19a11c2f
#
_cell.length_a   1.000
_cell.length_b   1.000
_cell.length_c   1.000
_cell.angle_alpha   90.00
_cell.angle_beta   90.00
_cell.angle_gamma   90.00
#
_symmetry.space_group_name_H-M   'P 1'
#
loop_
_entity.id
_entity.type
_entity.pdbx_description
1 polymer ?
#
loop_
_entity_poly.entity_id
_entity_poly.type
_entity_poly.pdbx_seq_one_letter_code
_entity_poly.pdbx_strand_id
1 'polypeptide(L)'
;DPCLGRLGGKRSFQQSNESSGQQIRESISEGNQRLLNIRQEIPLCPFCENLFEEVDLLADVIEDALAGYDIQKLQIGARFPKDQIEHEEGIRKQYAAGGSDGLKPSLVGLISEKLNERLEGVSIVNDKPDILALIDVLTLTVTLDVRSAYIYGRYKKHERGIPQTRWPCRACKGRGCAKCNDTGQQYPSSVQDLIGNPIIELFEGREHSFHGMGREDIDVRC
;
A
#
# COMPACT_ATOMS: atom_id res chain seq x y z
N ASP A 1 -19.69 17.86 4.74
CA ASP A 1 -18.92 19.10 4.80
C ASP A 1 -17.52 18.98 4.23
N PRO A 2 -16.71 17.95 4.53
CA PRO A 2 -15.37 17.81 3.95
C PRO A 2 -15.33 17.86 2.41
N CYS A 3 -16.27 17.19 1.76
CA CYS A 3 -16.36 17.22 0.30
C CYS A 3 -16.70 18.60 -0.27
N LEU A 4 -17.59 19.33 0.39
CA LEU A 4 -17.94 20.68 -0.03
C LEU A 4 -16.74 21.63 0.11
N GLY A 5 -15.99 21.52 1.22
CA GLY A 5 -14.80 22.33 1.47
C GLY A 5 -13.68 22.06 0.46
N ARG A 6 -13.35 20.79 0.17
CA ARG A 6 -12.32 20.45 -0.83
C ARG A 6 -12.67 20.90 -2.26
N LEU A 7 -13.96 20.89 -2.63
CA LEU A 7 -14.44 21.37 -3.93
C LEU A 7 -14.46 22.90 -3.98
N GLY A 8 -14.71 23.58 -2.87
CA GLY A 8 -14.68 25.03 -2.76
C GLY A 8 -13.28 25.65 -2.89
N GLY A 9 -12.24 24.83 -2.87
CA GLY A 9 -10.85 25.27 -2.97
C GLY A 9 -10.32 25.87 -1.68
N LYS A 10 -9.01 25.78 -1.47
CA LYS A 10 -8.34 26.34 -0.28
C LYS A 10 -8.28 27.86 -0.35
N ARG A 11 -8.97 28.56 0.51
CA ARG A 11 -8.93 30.01 0.64
C ARG A 11 -7.88 30.48 1.66
N SER A 12 -7.44 29.62 2.59
CA SER A 12 -6.34 29.89 3.51
C SER A 12 -5.59 28.60 3.84
N PHE A 13 -4.27 28.71 4.09
CA PHE A 13 -3.38 27.58 4.40
C PHE A 13 -3.68 26.82 5.71
N GLN A 14 -4.51 27.40 6.58
CA GLN A 14 -4.77 26.88 7.93
C GLN A 14 -6.18 26.30 8.11
N GLN A 15 -6.99 26.30 7.07
CA GLN A 15 -8.38 25.91 7.15
C GLN A 15 -8.58 24.47 6.69
N SER A 16 -9.18 23.62 7.53
CA SER A 16 -9.54 22.24 7.14
C SER A 16 -10.65 22.24 6.08
N ASN A 17 -10.72 21.18 5.28
CA ASN A 17 -11.80 21.04 4.31
C ASN A 17 -13.18 20.99 4.99
N GLU A 18 -13.27 20.43 6.20
CA GLU A 18 -14.52 20.40 6.97
C GLU A 18 -14.97 21.80 7.37
N SER A 19 -14.07 22.60 7.99
CA SER A 19 -14.38 23.98 8.38
C SER A 19 -14.73 24.85 7.17
N SER A 20 -14.02 24.70 6.06
CA SER A 20 -14.34 25.41 4.82
C SER A 20 -15.71 25.01 4.27
N GLY A 21 -16.05 23.73 4.32
CA GLY A 21 -17.34 23.22 3.90
C GLY A 21 -18.50 23.72 4.76
N GLN A 22 -18.31 23.82 6.07
CA GLN A 22 -19.29 24.39 6.98
C GLN A 22 -19.56 25.86 6.67
N GLN A 23 -18.52 26.66 6.47
CA GLN A 23 -18.66 28.09 6.10
C GLN A 23 -19.39 28.28 4.77
N ILE A 24 -19.04 27.47 3.76
CA ILE A 24 -19.75 27.52 2.47
C ILE A 24 -21.24 27.16 2.66
N ARG A 25 -21.54 26.18 3.50
CA ARG A 25 -22.89 25.78 3.81
C ARG A 25 -23.68 26.86 4.50
N GLU A 26 -23.10 27.49 5.52
CA GLU A 26 -23.72 28.61 6.25
C GLU A 26 -24.04 29.76 5.29
N SER A 27 -23.09 30.14 4.45
CA SER A 27 -23.28 31.19 3.44
C SER A 27 -24.40 30.89 2.42
N ILE A 28 -24.53 29.61 2.03
CA ILE A 28 -25.64 29.17 1.15
C ILE A 28 -26.97 29.17 1.90
N SER A 29 -26.95 28.83 3.18
CA SER A 29 -28.13 28.73 4.04
C SER A 29 -28.79 30.07 4.28
N GLU A 30 -28.00 31.10 4.49
CA GLU A 30 -28.47 32.49 4.63
C GLU A 30 -29.13 33.00 3.36
N GLY A 31 -28.71 32.49 2.18
CA GLY A 31 -29.25 32.87 0.86
C GLY A 31 -30.41 32.01 0.35
N ASN A 32 -30.59 30.78 0.81
CA ASN A 32 -31.57 29.87 0.18
C ASN A 32 -32.02 28.68 1.06
N GLN A 33 -33.03 28.92 1.90
CA GLN A 33 -33.64 27.90 2.77
C GLN A 33 -34.19 26.67 2.05
N ARG A 34 -34.51 26.75 0.74
CA ARG A 34 -34.95 25.60 -0.03
C ARG A 34 -33.87 24.53 -0.23
N LEU A 35 -32.62 24.96 -0.37
CA LEU A 35 -31.49 24.03 -0.53
C LEU A 35 -31.19 23.28 0.78
N LEU A 36 -31.51 23.84 1.93
CA LEU A 36 -31.38 23.17 3.23
C LEU A 36 -32.41 22.04 3.41
N ASN A 37 -33.66 22.23 2.96
CA ASN A 37 -34.69 21.23 3.14
C ASN A 37 -34.45 19.97 2.28
N ILE A 38 -33.90 20.13 1.08
CA ILE A 38 -33.49 19.01 0.21
C ILE A 38 -32.45 18.13 0.87
N ARG A 39 -31.66 18.66 1.77
CA ARG A 39 -30.50 18.00 2.36
C ARG A 39 -30.78 17.09 3.54
N GLN A 40 -31.88 17.28 4.22
CA GLN A 40 -32.31 16.38 5.31
C GLN A 40 -32.69 14.99 4.81
N GLU A 41 -32.90 14.84 3.49
CA GLU A 41 -33.31 13.60 2.86
C GLU A 41 -32.17 12.79 2.20
N ILE A 42 -30.93 13.35 2.09
CA ILE A 42 -29.80 12.66 1.50
C ILE A 42 -28.91 12.08 2.61
N PRO A 43 -29.01 10.77 2.89
CA PRO A 43 -28.29 10.16 4.01
C PRO A 43 -26.78 10.05 3.78
N LEU A 44 -26.31 10.02 2.52
CA LEU A 44 -24.91 9.83 2.16
C LEU A 44 -24.40 10.94 1.24
N CYS A 45 -23.12 11.27 1.37
CA CYS A 45 -22.47 12.20 0.47
C CYS A 45 -22.36 11.58 -0.94
N PRO A 46 -22.83 12.25 -2.02
CA PRO A 46 -22.80 11.67 -3.37
C PRO A 46 -21.40 11.48 -3.96
N PHE A 47 -20.36 12.01 -3.31
CA PHE A 47 -18.98 11.87 -3.76
C PHE A 47 -18.21 10.79 -3.01
N CYS A 48 -18.37 10.69 -1.69
CA CYS A 48 -17.54 9.83 -0.85
C CYS A 48 -18.36 8.89 0.03
N GLU A 49 -19.71 8.91 -0.08
CA GLU A 49 -20.58 8.07 0.75
C GLU A 49 -20.26 8.16 2.25
N ASN A 50 -19.90 9.36 2.70
CA ASN A 50 -19.45 9.72 4.04
C ASN A 50 -18.09 9.15 4.47
N LEU A 51 -17.28 8.62 3.56
CA LEU A 51 -15.99 7.99 3.86
C LEU A 51 -15.03 8.91 4.65
N PHE A 52 -15.16 10.23 4.53
CA PHE A 52 -14.37 11.19 5.32
C PHE A 52 -14.73 11.20 6.82
N GLU A 53 -15.88 10.66 7.20
CA GLU A 53 -16.28 10.49 8.59
C GLU A 53 -15.69 9.22 9.21
N GLU A 54 -15.20 8.29 8.36
CA GLU A 54 -14.64 7.00 8.74
C GLU A 54 -13.09 6.97 8.76
N VAL A 55 -12.44 8.13 8.78
CA VAL A 55 -10.96 8.21 8.72
C VAL A 55 -10.30 7.48 9.89
N ASP A 56 -10.87 7.51 11.07
CA ASP A 56 -10.37 6.78 12.24
C ASP A 56 -10.43 5.27 12.01
N LEU A 57 -11.54 4.74 11.49
CA LEU A 57 -11.69 3.33 11.13
C LEU A 57 -10.68 2.92 10.05
N LEU A 58 -10.49 3.75 9.03
CA LEU A 58 -9.51 3.48 7.97
C LEU A 58 -8.07 3.47 8.50
N ALA A 59 -7.76 4.33 9.47
CA ALA A 59 -6.48 4.33 10.15
C ALA A 59 -6.30 3.06 11.00
N ASP A 60 -7.33 2.64 11.75
CA ASP A 60 -7.31 1.42 12.56
C ASP A 60 -7.01 0.18 11.70
N VAL A 61 -7.69 0.03 10.56
CA VAL A 61 -7.47 -1.11 9.64
C VAL A 61 -6.05 -1.12 9.07
N ILE A 62 -5.45 0.05 8.79
CA ILE A 62 -4.05 0.13 8.34
C ILE A 62 -3.11 -0.22 9.48
N GLU A 63 -3.34 0.28 10.67
CA GLU A 63 -2.53 0.03 11.86
C GLU A 63 -2.54 -1.46 12.24
N ASP A 64 -3.71 -2.10 12.22
CA ASP A 64 -3.85 -3.55 12.42
C ASP A 64 -3.10 -4.35 11.36
N ALA A 65 -3.14 -3.93 10.09
CA ALA A 65 -2.41 -4.60 9.02
C ALA A 65 -0.89 -4.46 9.16
N LEU A 66 -0.40 -3.40 9.79
CA LEU A 66 1.02 -3.15 10.05
C LEU A 66 1.54 -3.88 11.30
N ALA A 67 0.65 -4.50 12.09
CA ALA A 67 1.04 -5.21 13.30
C ALA A 67 2.10 -6.30 13.00
N GLY A 68 3.21 -6.25 13.71
CA GLY A 68 4.34 -7.18 13.53
C GLY A 68 5.41 -6.73 12.53
N TYR A 69 5.24 -5.60 11.86
CA TYR A 69 6.27 -5.02 10.99
C TYR A 69 7.06 -3.93 11.72
N ASP A 70 8.39 -4.02 11.67
CA ASP A 70 9.29 -2.94 12.11
C ASP A 70 9.61 -2.05 10.91
N ILE A 71 9.00 -0.85 10.86
CA ILE A 71 9.10 0.08 9.73
C ILE A 71 9.47 1.48 10.20
N GLN A 72 10.15 2.22 9.34
CA GLN A 72 10.45 3.63 9.54
C GLN A 72 9.74 4.54 8.53
N LYS A 73 9.42 3.99 7.35
CA LYS A 73 8.81 4.76 6.25
C LYS A 73 7.58 4.05 5.72
N LEU A 74 6.44 4.70 5.86
CA LEU A 74 5.16 4.22 5.38
C LEU A 74 4.65 5.11 4.24
N GLN A 75 4.16 4.50 3.18
CA GLN A 75 3.38 5.19 2.16
C GLN A 75 1.94 4.70 2.23
N ILE A 76 1.00 5.62 2.11
CA ILE A 76 -0.43 5.31 2.12
C ILE A 76 -1.00 5.53 0.74
N GLY A 77 -1.77 4.58 0.27
CA GLY A 77 -2.54 4.66 -0.96
C GLY A 77 -3.99 4.27 -0.72
N ALA A 78 -4.90 4.80 -1.54
CA ALA A 78 -6.29 4.40 -1.54
C ALA A 78 -6.72 3.96 -2.94
N ARG A 79 -7.50 2.87 -3.02
CA ARG A 79 -8.13 2.39 -4.23
C ARG A 79 -9.61 2.69 -4.16
N PHE A 80 -10.08 3.47 -5.11
CA PHE A 80 -11.48 3.80 -5.31
C PHE A 80 -12.05 3.08 -6.54
N PRO A 81 -13.36 2.85 -6.61
CA PRO A 81 -14.03 2.49 -7.84
C PRO A 81 -13.77 3.52 -8.93
N LYS A 82 -13.54 3.04 -10.15
CA LYS A 82 -13.14 3.91 -11.26
C LYS A 82 -14.24 4.90 -11.64
N ASP A 83 -15.48 4.44 -11.66
CA ASP A 83 -16.68 5.23 -11.94
C ASP A 83 -16.89 6.35 -10.91
N GLN A 84 -16.62 6.10 -9.63
CA GLN A 84 -16.68 7.11 -8.58
C GLN A 84 -15.67 8.23 -8.82
N ILE A 85 -14.43 7.88 -9.17
CA ILE A 85 -13.38 8.88 -9.48
C ILE A 85 -13.72 9.66 -10.75
N GLU A 86 -14.18 8.99 -11.81
CA GLU A 86 -14.57 9.64 -13.08
C GLU A 86 -15.73 10.60 -12.87
N HIS A 87 -16.73 10.21 -12.06
CA HIS A 87 -17.85 11.05 -11.71
C HIS A 87 -17.41 12.30 -10.94
N GLU A 88 -16.60 12.13 -9.92
CA GLU A 88 -16.07 13.23 -9.10
C GLU A 88 -15.21 14.19 -9.93
N GLU A 89 -14.33 13.66 -10.77
CA GLU A 89 -13.52 14.48 -11.66
C GLU A 89 -14.36 15.28 -12.68
N GLY A 90 -15.44 14.69 -13.19
CA GLY A 90 -16.39 15.38 -14.08
C GLY A 90 -17.02 16.58 -13.41
N ILE A 91 -17.55 16.39 -12.21
CA ILE A 91 -18.17 17.47 -11.42
C ILE A 91 -17.14 18.52 -11.02
N ARG A 92 -15.95 18.09 -10.59
CA ARG A 92 -14.87 19.01 -10.22
C ARG A 92 -14.40 19.87 -11.39
N LYS A 93 -14.28 19.32 -12.59
CA LYS A 93 -13.95 20.09 -13.78
C LYS A 93 -14.99 21.15 -14.11
N GLN A 94 -16.24 20.89 -13.83
CA GLN A 94 -17.35 21.78 -14.20
C GLN A 94 -17.63 22.84 -13.14
N TYR A 95 -17.53 22.52 -11.86
CA TYR A 95 -18.03 23.37 -10.77
C TYR A 95 -17.00 23.73 -9.70
N ALA A 96 -15.85 23.07 -9.65
CA ALA A 96 -14.90 23.31 -8.58
C ALA A 96 -14.16 24.63 -8.74
N ALA A 97 -13.88 25.26 -7.61
CA ALA A 97 -13.03 26.44 -7.56
C ALA A 97 -11.55 26.11 -7.81
N GLY A 98 -10.78 27.09 -8.24
CA GLY A 98 -9.32 26.94 -8.37
C GLY A 98 -8.69 26.48 -7.05
N GLY A 99 -7.77 25.50 -7.12
CA GLY A 99 -7.15 24.89 -5.95
C GLY A 99 -7.99 23.81 -5.23
N SER A 100 -9.07 23.32 -5.87
CA SER A 100 -9.85 22.18 -5.39
C SER A 100 -9.03 20.90 -5.33
N ASP A 101 -9.18 20.13 -4.27
CA ASP A 101 -8.51 18.86 -4.07
C ASP A 101 -9.37 17.68 -4.59
N GLY A 102 -8.72 16.66 -5.18
CA GLY A 102 -9.39 15.44 -5.58
C GLY A 102 -9.78 14.57 -4.38
N LEU A 103 -10.74 13.66 -4.59
CA LEU A 103 -11.24 12.76 -3.55
C LEU A 103 -10.12 11.91 -2.93
N LYS A 104 -9.36 11.22 -3.77
CA LYS A 104 -8.28 10.33 -3.34
C LYS A 104 -7.15 11.05 -2.57
N PRO A 105 -6.53 12.13 -3.07
CA PRO A 105 -5.47 12.82 -2.32
C PRO A 105 -5.99 13.42 -1.01
N SER A 106 -7.22 13.90 -0.96
CA SER A 106 -7.80 14.43 0.28
C SER A 106 -7.98 13.35 1.34
N LEU A 107 -8.49 12.17 0.96
CA LEU A 107 -8.66 11.06 1.90
C LEU A 107 -7.30 10.55 2.39
N VAL A 108 -6.36 10.31 1.48
CA VAL A 108 -5.00 9.85 1.82
C VAL A 108 -4.31 10.86 2.74
N GLY A 109 -4.50 12.16 2.51
CA GLY A 109 -3.98 13.22 3.38
C GLY A 109 -4.49 13.10 4.82
N LEU A 110 -5.81 12.97 5.00
CA LEU A 110 -6.41 12.85 6.35
C LEU A 110 -5.99 11.56 7.06
N ILE A 111 -5.96 10.42 6.36
CA ILE A 111 -5.44 9.16 6.93
C ILE A 111 -3.98 9.31 7.33
N SER A 112 -3.17 9.99 6.50
CA SER A 112 -1.76 10.24 6.78
C SER A 112 -1.56 11.12 8.01
N GLU A 113 -2.34 12.17 8.17
CA GLU A 113 -2.33 13.03 9.35
C GLU A 113 -2.66 12.22 10.61
N LYS A 114 -3.72 11.40 10.56
CA LYS A 114 -4.13 10.56 11.67
C LYS A 114 -3.08 9.52 12.06
N LEU A 115 -2.48 8.84 11.09
CA LEU A 115 -1.43 7.85 11.35
C LEU A 115 -0.12 8.48 11.83
N ASN A 116 0.23 9.69 11.39
CA ASN A 116 1.37 10.42 11.95
C ASN A 116 1.20 10.75 13.44
N GLU A 117 -0.03 10.95 13.91
CA GLU A 117 -0.32 11.18 15.33
C GLU A 117 -0.19 9.90 16.17
N ARG A 118 -0.46 8.72 15.57
CA ARG A 118 -0.56 7.44 16.26
C ARG A 118 0.73 6.60 16.20
N LEU A 119 1.42 6.61 15.06
CA LEU A 119 2.60 5.78 14.82
C LEU A 119 3.89 6.51 15.22
N GLU A 120 4.37 6.23 16.43
CA GLU A 120 5.63 6.79 16.91
C GLU A 120 6.83 6.24 16.11
N GLY A 121 7.70 7.14 15.65
CA GLY A 121 8.93 6.77 14.94
C GLY A 121 8.74 6.39 13.46
N VAL A 122 7.51 6.40 12.94
CA VAL A 122 7.20 6.13 11.53
C VAL A 122 6.98 7.44 10.79
N SER A 123 7.64 7.61 9.66
CA SER A 123 7.46 8.78 8.79
C SER A 123 6.59 8.43 7.59
N ILE A 124 5.52 9.18 7.34
CA ILE A 124 4.72 9.03 6.12
C ILE A 124 5.45 9.70 4.96
N VAL A 125 5.72 8.94 3.90
CA VAL A 125 6.52 9.37 2.74
C VAL A 125 5.81 9.06 1.42
N ASN A 126 6.20 9.79 0.35
CA ASN A 126 5.69 9.54 -1.01
C ASN A 126 6.71 8.82 -1.91
N ASP A 127 7.94 8.62 -1.44
CA ASP A 127 9.00 7.96 -2.20
C ASP A 127 9.80 7.01 -1.30
N LYS A 128 10.15 5.86 -1.85
CA LYS A 128 10.96 4.82 -1.21
C LYS A 128 10.47 4.43 0.19
N PRO A 129 9.19 4.04 0.34
CA PRO A 129 8.69 3.51 1.60
C PRO A 129 9.31 2.15 1.92
N ASP A 130 9.27 1.76 3.18
CA ASP A 130 9.53 0.38 3.60
C ASP A 130 8.30 -0.49 3.31
N ILE A 131 7.11 0.08 3.53
CA ILE A 131 5.81 -0.53 3.19
C ILE A 131 4.91 0.51 2.51
N LEU A 132 4.26 0.09 1.44
CA LEU A 132 3.08 0.77 0.89
C LEU A 132 1.82 0.06 1.39
N ALA A 133 1.01 0.75 2.19
CA ALA A 133 -0.30 0.30 2.61
C ALA A 133 -1.35 0.84 1.63
N LEU A 134 -1.94 -0.04 0.84
CA LEU A 134 -3.00 0.30 -0.11
C LEU A 134 -4.34 -0.15 0.44
N ILE A 135 -5.17 0.82 0.86
CA ILE A 135 -6.54 0.54 1.31
C ILE A 135 -7.51 0.53 0.13
N ASP A 136 -8.34 -0.50 0.05
CA ASP A 136 -9.48 -0.56 -0.85
C ASP A 136 -10.70 -0.01 -0.10
N VAL A 137 -11.19 1.15 -0.54
CA VAL A 137 -12.27 1.86 0.18
C VAL A 137 -13.63 1.19 0.06
N LEU A 138 -13.79 0.27 -0.90
CA LEU A 138 -15.05 -0.46 -1.09
C LEU A 138 -15.16 -1.65 -0.12
N THR A 139 -14.06 -2.36 0.06
CA THR A 139 -14.00 -3.58 0.87
C THR A 139 -13.42 -3.35 2.26
N LEU A 140 -12.88 -2.17 2.53
CA LEU A 140 -12.16 -1.80 3.76
C LEU A 140 -11.02 -2.77 4.08
N THR A 141 -10.35 -3.27 3.03
CA THR A 141 -9.20 -4.18 3.16
C THR A 141 -7.90 -3.48 2.82
N VAL A 142 -6.84 -3.82 3.54
CA VAL A 142 -5.49 -3.28 3.30
C VAL A 142 -4.61 -4.33 2.65
N THR A 143 -3.96 -3.94 1.57
CA THR A 143 -2.90 -4.73 0.93
C THR A 143 -1.56 -4.05 1.23
N LEU A 144 -0.62 -4.81 1.79
CA LEU A 144 0.72 -4.33 2.05
C LEU A 144 1.67 -4.75 0.92
N ASP A 145 2.36 -3.78 0.34
CA ASP A 145 3.51 -4.00 -0.54
C ASP A 145 4.78 -3.71 0.25
N VAL A 146 5.43 -4.79 0.69
CA VAL A 146 6.60 -4.74 1.57
C VAL A 146 7.86 -4.71 0.71
N ARG A 147 8.74 -3.75 0.96
CA ARG A 147 10.01 -3.63 0.28
C ARG A 147 10.89 -4.85 0.49
N SER A 148 11.48 -5.35 -0.58
CA SER A 148 12.42 -6.46 -0.51
C SER A 148 13.64 -6.12 0.38
N ALA A 149 13.99 -7.03 1.28
CA ALA A 149 15.22 -6.95 2.05
C ALA A 149 16.39 -7.47 1.22
N TYR A 150 17.53 -6.75 1.26
CA TYR A 150 18.73 -7.13 0.56
C TYR A 150 19.84 -7.47 1.56
N ILE A 151 20.36 -8.69 1.48
CA ILE A 151 21.43 -9.17 2.34
C ILE A 151 22.65 -9.41 1.48
N TYR A 152 23.77 -8.83 1.90
CA TYR A 152 25.08 -9.05 1.28
C TYR A 152 25.96 -9.87 2.20
N GLY A 153 26.68 -10.86 1.63
CA GLY A 153 27.60 -11.68 2.38
C GLY A 153 28.57 -12.43 1.49
N ARG A 154 29.46 -13.16 2.13
CA ARG A 154 30.40 -14.11 1.49
C ARG A 154 30.13 -15.47 2.08
N TYR A 155 30.19 -16.51 1.25
CA TYR A 155 30.09 -17.89 1.70
C TYR A 155 31.36 -18.69 1.31
N LYS A 156 31.58 -19.78 2.02
CA LYS A 156 32.59 -20.78 1.69
C LYS A 156 31.88 -22.09 1.36
N LYS A 157 32.20 -22.67 0.23
CA LYS A 157 31.66 -23.95 -0.22
C LYS A 157 32.66 -25.05 0.15
N HIS A 158 32.33 -25.85 1.14
CA HIS A 158 33.18 -26.94 1.63
C HIS A 158 32.90 -28.28 0.95
N GLU A 159 31.71 -28.42 0.34
CA GLU A 159 31.28 -29.66 -0.29
C GLU A 159 31.17 -29.51 -1.80
N ARG A 160 31.47 -30.60 -2.52
CA ARG A 160 31.27 -30.70 -3.97
C ARG A 160 29.89 -31.22 -4.27
N GLY A 161 29.42 -31.04 -5.51
CA GLY A 161 28.12 -31.56 -5.95
C GLY A 161 26.92 -30.69 -5.59
N ILE A 162 27.13 -29.52 -4.97
CA ILE A 162 26.08 -28.55 -4.67
C ILE A 162 26.11 -27.44 -5.72
N PRO A 163 25.06 -27.26 -6.55
CA PRO A 163 25.00 -26.15 -7.49
C PRO A 163 24.81 -24.80 -6.77
N GLN A 164 25.29 -23.71 -7.38
CA GLN A 164 25.13 -22.37 -6.84
C GLN A 164 23.66 -21.96 -6.74
N THR A 165 22.90 -22.23 -7.80
CA THR A 165 21.46 -21.91 -7.86
C THR A 165 20.64 -23.18 -8.09
N ARG A 166 19.33 -23.11 -7.91
CA ARG A 166 18.40 -24.21 -8.20
C ARG A 166 18.43 -24.56 -9.67
N TRP A 167 18.66 -25.82 -9.99
CA TRP A 167 18.58 -26.33 -11.35
C TRP A 167 17.30 -27.14 -11.54
N PRO A 168 16.40 -26.72 -12.45
CA PRO A 168 15.20 -27.48 -12.72
C PRO A 168 15.52 -28.88 -13.26
N CYS A 169 14.75 -29.86 -12.85
CA CYS A 169 14.86 -31.22 -13.33
C CYS A 169 14.76 -31.26 -14.86
N ARG A 170 15.71 -31.90 -15.52
CA ARG A 170 15.76 -32.00 -17.00
C ARG A 170 14.55 -32.73 -17.59
N ALA A 171 14.01 -33.72 -16.87
CA ALA A 171 12.91 -34.52 -17.34
C ALA A 171 11.56 -33.79 -17.29
N CYS A 172 11.26 -33.08 -16.18
CA CYS A 172 9.97 -32.43 -15.97
C CYS A 172 10.03 -30.91 -16.06
N LYS A 173 11.21 -30.31 -16.26
CA LYS A 173 11.44 -28.85 -16.36
C LYS A 173 10.87 -28.09 -15.15
N GLY A 174 11.05 -28.66 -13.96
CA GLY A 174 10.62 -28.03 -12.70
C GLY A 174 9.21 -28.41 -12.22
N ARG A 175 8.44 -29.19 -12.97
CA ARG A 175 7.04 -29.52 -12.62
C ARG A 175 6.88 -30.61 -11.55
N GLY A 176 7.94 -31.32 -11.21
CA GLY A 176 7.90 -32.56 -10.40
C GLY A 176 7.69 -33.83 -11.26
N CYS A 177 8.40 -34.89 -10.94
CA CYS A 177 8.23 -36.21 -11.52
C CYS A 177 8.95 -37.28 -10.70
N ALA A 178 8.68 -38.56 -10.96
CA ALA A 178 9.34 -39.69 -10.28
C ALA A 178 10.89 -39.64 -10.33
N LYS A 179 11.49 -39.10 -11.40
CA LYS A 179 12.96 -38.97 -11.50
C LYS A 179 13.59 -37.96 -10.53
N CYS A 180 12.85 -36.98 -10.08
CA CYS A 180 13.32 -35.97 -9.11
C CYS A 180 12.57 -36.09 -7.78
N ASN A 181 11.88 -37.18 -7.51
CA ASN A 181 11.05 -37.39 -6.31
C ASN A 181 10.08 -36.23 -6.10
N ASP A 182 9.43 -35.77 -7.16
CA ASP A 182 8.47 -34.67 -7.20
C ASP A 182 8.97 -33.29 -6.77
N THR A 183 10.29 -33.16 -6.51
CA THR A 183 10.89 -31.87 -6.13
C THR A 183 10.96 -30.85 -7.26
N GLY A 184 10.88 -31.31 -8.51
CA GLY A 184 11.10 -30.47 -9.69
C GLY A 184 12.56 -30.05 -9.88
N GLN A 185 13.49 -30.45 -8.99
CA GLN A 185 14.89 -30.04 -9.00
C GLN A 185 15.82 -31.19 -9.42
N GLN A 186 16.95 -30.84 -10.04
CA GLN A 186 17.97 -31.80 -10.46
C GLN A 186 18.84 -32.28 -9.29
N TYR A 187 19.08 -31.42 -8.32
CA TYR A 187 19.87 -31.64 -7.11
C TYR A 187 19.00 -31.39 -5.86
N PRO A 188 19.27 -32.08 -4.75
CA PRO A 188 18.45 -31.99 -3.55
C PRO A 188 18.52 -30.62 -2.86
N SER A 189 19.60 -29.86 -3.12
CA SER A 189 19.81 -28.52 -2.55
C SER A 189 20.72 -27.67 -3.45
N SER A 190 20.82 -26.39 -3.15
CA SER A 190 21.73 -25.44 -3.78
C SER A 190 22.31 -24.50 -2.74
N VAL A 191 23.39 -23.76 -3.06
CA VAL A 191 23.89 -22.68 -2.22
C VAL A 191 22.80 -21.62 -1.97
N GLN A 192 22.02 -21.34 -3.00
CA GLN A 192 20.83 -20.48 -2.89
C GLN A 192 19.87 -20.94 -1.79
N ASP A 193 19.54 -22.24 -1.74
CA ASP A 193 18.62 -22.80 -0.74
C ASP A 193 19.22 -22.77 0.68
N LEU A 194 20.49 -23.17 0.78
CA LEU A 194 21.19 -23.23 2.07
C LEU A 194 21.35 -21.85 2.74
N ILE A 195 21.46 -20.80 1.95
CA ILE A 195 21.54 -19.42 2.45
C ILE A 195 20.13 -18.83 2.59
N GLY A 196 19.29 -19.00 1.58
CA GLY A 196 18.02 -18.29 1.49
C GLY A 196 16.95 -18.82 2.43
N ASN A 197 16.85 -20.15 2.61
CA ASN A 197 15.79 -20.73 3.45
C ASN A 197 15.86 -20.28 4.92
N PRO A 198 17.02 -20.30 5.60
CA PRO A 198 17.12 -19.76 6.97
C PRO A 198 16.78 -18.27 7.07
N ILE A 199 17.05 -17.50 6.01
CA ILE A 199 16.73 -16.08 5.97
C ILE A 199 15.21 -15.89 5.83
N ILE A 200 14.54 -16.68 4.97
CA ILE A 200 13.08 -16.66 4.84
C ILE A 200 12.41 -17.01 6.17
N GLU A 201 12.90 -18.03 6.85
CA GLU A 201 12.37 -18.43 8.16
C GLU A 201 12.53 -17.31 9.20
N LEU A 202 13.70 -16.66 9.23
CA LEU A 202 13.99 -15.58 10.18
C LEU A 202 13.13 -14.33 9.94
N PHE A 203 12.89 -13.98 8.67
CA PHE A 203 12.14 -12.78 8.29
C PHE A 203 10.67 -13.06 7.97
N GLU A 204 10.20 -14.28 8.16
CA GLU A 204 8.85 -14.73 7.77
C GLU A 204 8.51 -14.37 6.32
N GLY A 205 9.55 -14.42 5.45
CA GLY A 205 9.47 -14.02 4.06
C GLY A 205 8.73 -15.06 3.20
N ARG A 206 8.28 -14.65 2.01
CA ARG A 206 7.57 -15.54 1.07
C ARG A 206 8.50 -16.26 0.10
N GLU A 207 9.50 -15.55 -0.40
CA GLU A 207 10.45 -16.05 -1.40
C GLU A 207 11.79 -15.35 -1.31
N HIS A 208 12.81 -15.95 -1.89
CA HIS A 208 14.11 -15.34 -2.01
C HIS A 208 14.69 -15.51 -3.41
N SER A 209 15.55 -14.59 -3.83
CA SER A 209 16.40 -14.72 -5.00
C SER A 209 17.86 -14.59 -4.60
N PHE A 210 18.72 -15.31 -5.32
CA PHE A 210 20.16 -15.31 -5.07
C PHE A 210 20.91 -14.72 -6.26
N HIS A 211 21.79 -13.76 -6.00
CA HIS A 211 22.63 -13.11 -6.99
C HIS A 211 24.10 -13.31 -6.62
N GLY A 212 24.79 -14.21 -7.29
CA GLY A 212 26.23 -14.42 -7.14
C GLY A 212 27.04 -13.43 -7.98
N MET A 213 28.10 -12.85 -7.40
CA MET A 213 29.06 -12.00 -8.13
C MET A 213 29.91 -12.78 -9.14
N GLY A 214 29.97 -14.10 -9.01
CA GLY A 214 30.62 -15.05 -9.90
C GLY A 214 29.88 -16.36 -9.89
N ARG A 215 30.22 -17.25 -10.81
CA ARG A 215 29.62 -18.57 -10.90
C ARG A 215 30.72 -19.60 -10.71
N GLU A 216 30.74 -20.27 -9.57
CA GLU A 216 31.61 -21.41 -9.35
C GLU A 216 31.02 -22.67 -9.97
N ASP A 217 31.91 -23.57 -10.37
CA ASP A 217 31.52 -24.88 -10.86
C ASP A 217 30.97 -25.75 -9.71
N ILE A 218 30.05 -26.68 -10.06
CA ILE A 218 29.40 -27.55 -9.07
C ILE A 218 30.40 -28.40 -8.29
N ASP A 219 31.53 -28.77 -8.90
CA ASP A 219 32.57 -29.62 -8.33
C ASP A 219 33.69 -28.85 -7.64
N VAL A 220 33.60 -27.54 -7.54
CA VAL A 220 34.60 -26.70 -6.88
C VAL A 220 34.30 -26.55 -5.39
N ARG A 221 35.34 -26.50 -4.58
CA ARG A 221 35.35 -26.01 -3.19
C ARG A 221 35.98 -24.62 -3.17
N CYS A 222 35.40 -23.68 -2.46
CA CYS A 222 35.89 -22.30 -2.33
C CYS A 222 35.68 -21.73 -0.92
#